data_461559ded337f0bcd4c06f04b5d7041a
#
_entry.id   461559ded337f0bcd4c06f04b5d7041a
#
_cell.length_a   1.000
_cell.length_b   1.000
_cell.length_c   1.000
_cell.angle_alpha   90.00
_cell.angle_beta   90.00
_cell.angle_gamma   90.00
#
_symmetry.space_group_name_H-M   'P 1'
#
loop_
_entity.id
_entity.type
_entity.pdbx_description
1 polymer ?
#
loop_
_entity_poly.entity_id
_entity_poly.type
_entity_poly.pdbx_seq_one_letter_code
_entity_poly.pdbx_strand_id
1 'polypeptide(L)'
;MNVLHYAGISRNGASGVSVIVPEILNAQSETMNICFYNYGKESFSINRKVISLNNEHSDDYHTFPIPFNKPDIVVFHSPFGIKKSVKIAVMLEKEKIPYIIVPHGCFSNYALVKKRLKKMLAMRILFRRMFSNATAIQFLSAGEKNVSRYSYKGIVIPNGISIPSDFKHGISNNGIKMVFISRKDIYHKGLDLLIKACSKIKEQLMQENVTISLYGPYENNNENDVKTLIQDNNVSDIVFDCPAVFGKEKEKILLNSDIVVLTSRFEGLPGTILEAWAYGCPTLLTVGSNMAEEAEENNCGWKAQNEVEDISEKLLEICSNRQNIKEKSVAARTYVANKYNWPSIAKRYFDEYQKTIHEG
;
A
#
# COMPACT_ATOMS: atom_id res chain seq x y z
N MET A 1 -18.60 9.83 17.39
CA MET A 1 -17.23 9.50 17.78
C MET A 1 -16.29 10.59 17.28
N ASN A 2 -15.47 11.13 18.14
CA ASN A 2 -14.54 12.21 17.86
C ASN A 2 -13.13 11.63 17.73
N VAL A 3 -12.59 11.63 16.53
CA VAL A 3 -11.29 11.00 16.22
C VAL A 3 -10.27 12.09 15.90
N LEU A 4 -9.15 12.07 16.60
CA LEU A 4 -8.03 12.97 16.37
C LEU A 4 -6.88 12.23 15.69
N HIS A 5 -6.48 12.69 14.51
CA HIS A 5 -5.38 12.14 13.74
C HIS A 5 -4.14 13.02 13.80
N TYR A 6 -2.99 12.38 13.98
CA TYR A 6 -1.68 13.01 13.87
C TYR A 6 -0.87 12.38 12.74
N ALA A 7 -0.37 13.20 11.83
CA ALA A 7 0.56 12.75 10.77
C ALA A 7 1.55 13.86 10.38
N GLY A 8 2.65 13.47 9.76
CA GLY A 8 3.57 14.37 9.08
C GLY A 8 3.47 14.16 7.58
N ILE A 9 2.67 14.95 6.89
CA ILE A 9 2.46 14.85 5.44
C ILE A 9 2.86 16.13 4.72
N SER A 10 3.21 16.01 3.43
CA SER A 10 3.58 17.12 2.55
C SER A 10 2.86 17.01 1.19
N ARG A 11 2.68 18.13 0.50
CA ARG A 11 2.02 18.19 -0.82
C ARG A 11 2.84 17.54 -1.93
N ASN A 12 4.14 17.37 -1.74
CA ASN A 12 5.05 16.86 -2.78
C ASN A 12 4.81 15.39 -3.18
N GLY A 13 3.76 14.73 -2.68
CA GLY A 13 3.28 13.42 -3.18
C GLY A 13 4.27 12.25 -3.19
N ALA A 14 5.55 12.49 -2.83
CA ALA A 14 6.61 11.50 -2.87
C ALA A 14 6.47 10.37 -1.84
N SER A 15 5.60 10.57 -0.84
CA SER A 15 5.32 9.58 0.22
C SER A 15 3.92 9.01 0.07
N GLY A 16 3.79 7.68 0.04
CA GLY A 16 2.50 7.01 0.04
C GLY A 16 1.58 7.46 1.20
N VAL A 17 2.17 7.82 2.35
CA VAL A 17 1.43 8.34 3.52
C VAL A 17 0.79 9.70 3.19
N SER A 18 1.50 10.57 2.45
CA SER A 18 0.98 11.88 2.07
C SER A 18 -0.20 11.82 1.08
N VAL A 19 -0.31 10.73 0.33
CA VAL A 19 -1.44 10.47 -0.57
C VAL A 19 -2.60 9.81 0.17
N ILE A 20 -2.32 8.80 0.98
CA ILE A 20 -3.37 7.96 1.55
C ILE A 20 -4.05 8.55 2.80
N VAL A 21 -3.32 9.30 3.64
CA VAL A 21 -3.92 9.89 4.85
C VAL A 21 -5.07 10.83 4.54
N PRO A 22 -4.99 11.78 3.58
CA PRO A 22 -6.14 12.60 3.19
C PRO A 22 -7.36 11.79 2.76
N GLU A 23 -7.18 10.71 2.02
CA GLU A 23 -8.27 9.83 1.57
C GLU A 23 -8.92 9.10 2.75
N ILE A 24 -8.12 8.59 3.70
CA ILE A 24 -8.61 7.97 4.94
C ILE A 24 -9.48 8.97 5.73
N LEU A 25 -8.98 10.19 5.94
CA LEU A 25 -9.69 11.22 6.71
C LEU A 25 -10.98 11.66 6.01
N ASN A 26 -10.94 11.79 4.68
CA ASN A 26 -12.12 12.09 3.88
C ASN A 26 -13.19 11.00 4.04
N ALA A 27 -12.81 9.74 3.90
CA ALA A 27 -13.75 8.61 4.04
C ALA A 27 -14.33 8.52 5.46
N GLN A 28 -13.50 8.68 6.48
CA GLN A 28 -13.93 8.62 7.89
C GLN A 28 -14.87 9.78 8.26
N SER A 29 -14.69 10.96 7.65
CA SER A 29 -15.51 12.14 7.91
C SER A 29 -16.99 12.00 7.53
N GLU A 30 -17.34 10.95 6.79
CA GLU A 30 -18.74 10.64 6.47
C GLU A 30 -19.51 10.02 7.64
N THR A 31 -18.81 9.40 8.60
CA THR A 31 -19.41 8.66 9.72
C THR A 31 -18.92 9.11 11.09
N MET A 32 -17.86 9.90 11.16
CA MET A 32 -17.21 10.35 12.40
C MET A 32 -16.85 11.81 12.35
N ASN A 33 -16.70 12.45 13.51
CA ASN A 33 -16.11 13.79 13.61
C ASN A 33 -14.59 13.66 13.57
N ILE A 34 -13.94 14.31 12.63
CA ILE A 34 -12.51 14.17 12.38
C ILE A 34 -11.78 15.49 12.60
N CYS A 35 -10.73 15.46 13.42
CA CYS A 35 -9.71 16.50 13.49
C CYS A 35 -8.37 15.91 13.05
N PHE A 36 -7.64 16.66 12.26
CA PHE A 36 -6.34 16.29 11.73
C PHE A 36 -5.28 17.31 12.11
N TYR A 37 -4.25 16.90 12.82
CA TYR A 37 -3.08 17.71 13.11
C TYR A 37 -1.89 17.28 12.24
N ASN A 38 -1.43 18.18 11.36
CA ASN A 38 -0.27 17.95 10.53
C ASN A 38 1.01 18.46 11.19
N TYR A 39 1.95 17.56 11.53
CA TYR A 39 3.29 17.96 11.96
C TYR A 39 4.15 18.58 10.85
N GLY A 40 3.75 18.42 9.58
CA GLY A 40 4.40 19.03 8.43
C GLY A 40 4.25 20.54 8.44
N LYS A 41 5.08 21.22 7.63
CA LYS A 41 5.05 22.69 7.52
C LYS A 41 3.86 23.21 6.71
N GLU A 42 3.22 22.35 5.93
CA GLU A 42 2.17 22.75 5.00
C GLU A 42 0.79 22.58 5.63
N SER A 43 -0.10 23.53 5.38
CA SER A 43 -1.50 23.41 5.71
C SER A 43 -2.22 22.52 4.67
N PHE A 44 -3.07 21.63 5.14
CA PHE A 44 -3.93 20.79 4.32
C PHE A 44 -5.40 21.12 4.58
N SER A 45 -6.13 21.34 3.51
CA SER A 45 -7.60 21.34 3.55
C SER A 45 -8.05 20.04 2.85
N ILE A 46 -8.68 19.15 3.59
CA ILE A 46 -9.13 17.84 3.09
C ILE A 46 -10.53 17.97 2.51
N ASN A 47 -11.49 18.25 3.38
CA ASN A 47 -12.85 18.63 3.03
C ASN A 47 -13.46 19.52 4.14
N ARG A 48 -14.71 19.98 3.96
CA ARG A 48 -15.37 20.87 4.94
C ARG A 48 -15.75 20.18 6.26
N LYS A 49 -15.78 18.85 6.31
CA LYS A 49 -16.12 18.04 7.50
C LYS A 49 -14.90 17.75 8.39
N VAL A 50 -13.68 17.96 7.87
CA VAL A 50 -12.42 17.68 8.60
C VAL A 50 -11.83 18.98 9.11
N ILE A 51 -11.68 19.11 10.43
CA ILE A 51 -10.93 20.21 11.03
C ILE A 51 -9.44 19.94 10.84
N SER A 52 -8.77 20.78 10.08
CA SER A 52 -7.34 20.64 9.78
C SER A 52 -6.52 21.68 10.53
N LEU A 53 -5.59 21.22 11.35
CA LEU A 53 -4.63 22.00 12.12
C LEU A 53 -3.21 21.68 11.64
N ASN A 54 -2.28 22.59 11.84
CA ASN A 54 -0.88 22.42 11.45
C ASN A 54 0.06 22.87 12.58
N ASN A 55 1.36 22.89 12.31
CA ASN A 55 2.40 23.27 13.28
C ASN A 55 2.40 24.75 13.69
N GLU A 56 1.52 25.59 13.12
CA GLU A 56 1.27 26.96 13.61
C GLU A 56 0.40 26.95 14.88
N HIS A 57 -0.32 25.85 15.11
CA HIS A 57 -1.08 25.60 16.33
C HIS A 57 -0.21 24.85 17.35
N SER A 58 -0.57 24.93 18.62
CA SER A 58 -0.01 24.04 19.64
C SER A 58 -0.24 22.58 19.24
N ASP A 59 0.70 21.67 19.54
CA ASP A 59 0.51 20.23 19.38
C ASP A 59 -0.25 19.58 20.56
N ASP A 60 -0.56 20.37 21.58
CA ASP A 60 -1.35 19.97 22.74
C ASP A 60 -2.85 19.96 22.40
N TYR A 61 -3.45 18.77 22.36
CA TYR A 61 -4.86 18.62 21.97
C TYR A 61 -5.83 19.32 22.93
N HIS A 62 -5.46 19.62 24.18
CA HIS A 62 -6.31 20.43 25.08
C HIS A 62 -6.63 21.82 24.55
N THR A 63 -5.78 22.32 23.65
CA THR A 63 -5.98 23.64 23.01
C THR A 63 -6.81 23.56 21.72
N PHE A 64 -7.21 22.35 21.30
CA PHE A 64 -7.95 22.16 20.06
C PHE A 64 -9.43 22.52 20.22
N PRO A 65 -10.13 22.82 19.13
CA PRO A 65 -11.55 23.11 19.17
C PRO A 65 -12.36 21.95 19.77
N ILE A 66 -13.41 22.27 20.54
CA ILE A 66 -14.36 21.29 21.02
C ILE A 66 -15.02 20.59 19.82
N PRO A 67 -15.17 19.24 19.82
CA PRO A 67 -14.93 18.31 20.94
C PRO A 67 -13.51 17.68 20.98
N PHE A 68 -12.58 18.13 20.18
CA PHE A 68 -11.26 17.49 20.00
C PHE A 68 -10.22 17.84 21.08
N ASN A 69 -10.58 18.74 22.00
CA ASN A 69 -9.82 18.93 23.23
C ASN A 69 -9.99 17.76 24.25
N LYS A 70 -10.94 16.86 23.97
CA LYS A 70 -11.13 15.58 24.66
C LYS A 70 -11.62 14.54 23.65
N PRO A 71 -10.74 14.02 22.77
CA PRO A 71 -11.13 13.07 21.74
C PRO A 71 -11.49 11.72 22.34
N ASP A 72 -12.38 10.97 21.65
CA ASP A 72 -12.72 9.61 22.05
C ASP A 72 -11.59 8.62 21.75
N ILE A 73 -10.81 8.90 20.70
CA ILE A 73 -9.67 8.10 20.27
C ILE A 73 -8.67 8.95 19.46
N VAL A 74 -7.39 8.60 19.57
CA VAL A 74 -6.30 9.26 18.83
C VAL A 74 -5.58 8.28 17.92
N VAL A 75 -5.27 8.70 16.69
CA VAL A 75 -4.60 7.87 15.66
C VAL A 75 -3.30 8.53 15.23
N PHE A 76 -2.19 7.82 15.40
CA PHE A 76 -0.87 8.27 14.97
C PHE A 76 -0.45 7.57 13.66
N HIS A 77 -0.33 8.34 12.58
CA HIS A 77 0.17 7.85 11.30
C HIS A 77 1.69 8.00 11.22
N SER A 78 2.40 6.93 10.93
CA SER A 78 3.88 6.93 10.77
C SER A 78 4.61 7.71 11.87
N PRO A 79 4.45 7.37 13.16
CA PRO A 79 4.95 8.18 14.27
C PRO A 79 6.48 8.27 14.36
N PHE A 80 7.20 7.52 13.53
CA PHE A 80 8.65 7.46 13.53
C PHE A 80 9.28 8.77 13.09
N GLY A 81 10.18 9.29 13.93
CA GLY A 81 10.86 10.57 13.67
C GLY A 81 10.17 11.78 14.28
N ILE A 82 8.99 11.60 14.88
CA ILE A 82 8.21 12.69 15.51
C ILE A 82 8.28 12.51 17.02
N LYS A 83 9.28 13.13 17.68
CA LYS A 83 9.43 13.09 19.14
C LYS A 83 8.19 13.60 19.88
N LYS A 84 7.45 14.52 19.29
CA LYS A 84 6.22 15.07 19.83
C LYS A 84 5.12 14.01 20.02
N SER A 85 5.04 13.00 19.15
CA SER A 85 4.07 11.89 19.27
C SER A 85 4.21 11.14 20.60
N VAL A 86 5.45 10.96 21.06
CA VAL A 86 5.72 10.28 22.36
C VAL A 86 5.18 11.09 23.53
N LYS A 87 5.38 12.43 23.50
CA LYS A 87 4.86 13.32 24.55
C LYS A 87 3.33 13.27 24.60
N ILE A 88 2.68 13.35 23.45
CA ILE A 88 1.22 13.27 23.34
C ILE A 88 0.72 11.91 23.83
N ALA A 89 1.35 10.81 23.42
CA ALA A 89 0.98 9.46 23.91
C ALA A 89 1.04 9.35 25.43
N VAL A 90 2.05 9.95 26.08
CA VAL A 90 2.12 9.99 27.56
C VAL A 90 0.99 10.80 28.19
N MET A 91 0.53 11.86 27.55
CA MET A 91 -0.62 12.64 28.01
C MET A 91 -1.91 11.82 27.90
N LEU A 92 -2.13 11.15 26.76
CA LEU A 92 -3.28 10.27 26.51
C LEU A 92 -3.34 9.12 27.53
N GLU A 93 -2.18 8.51 27.83
CA GLU A 93 -2.08 7.45 28.84
C GLU A 93 -2.56 7.92 30.24
N LYS A 94 -2.17 9.14 30.64
CA LYS A 94 -2.59 9.73 31.93
C LYS A 94 -4.09 9.97 32.01
N GLU A 95 -4.69 10.34 30.88
CA GLU A 95 -6.12 10.67 30.77
C GLU A 95 -6.98 9.46 30.35
N LYS A 96 -6.35 8.30 30.18
CA LYS A 96 -7.01 7.06 29.76
C LYS A 96 -7.74 7.21 28.41
N ILE A 97 -7.19 8.01 27.51
CA ILE A 97 -7.70 8.14 26.14
C ILE A 97 -7.02 7.09 25.28
N PRO A 98 -7.77 6.18 24.63
CA PRO A 98 -7.19 5.14 23.79
C PRO A 98 -6.51 5.73 22.56
N TYR A 99 -5.43 5.10 22.10
CA TYR A 99 -4.78 5.51 20.87
C TYR A 99 -4.29 4.33 20.02
N ILE A 100 -4.33 4.54 18.73
CA ILE A 100 -3.93 3.58 17.69
C ILE A 100 -2.68 4.10 16.99
N ILE A 101 -1.77 3.20 16.64
CA ILE A 101 -0.60 3.48 15.80
C ILE A 101 -0.79 2.81 14.44
N VAL A 102 -0.62 3.58 13.36
CA VAL A 102 -0.64 3.11 11.97
C VAL A 102 0.76 3.24 11.37
N PRO A 103 1.52 2.16 11.26
CA PRO A 103 2.91 2.18 10.80
C PRO A 103 3.09 2.49 9.32
N HIS A 104 2.10 2.24 8.46
CA HIS A 104 2.18 2.36 7.00
C HIS A 104 3.40 1.64 6.39
N GLY A 105 3.58 0.35 6.71
CA GLY A 105 4.66 -0.48 6.20
C GLY A 105 6.05 -0.23 6.84
N CYS A 106 6.17 0.71 7.78
CA CYS A 106 7.46 1.00 8.44
C CYS A 106 7.99 -0.13 9.34
N PHE A 107 7.21 -1.15 9.63
CA PHE A 107 7.59 -2.33 10.41
C PHE A 107 8.06 -3.51 9.57
N SER A 108 8.04 -3.42 8.25
CA SER A 108 8.57 -4.50 7.42
C SER A 108 10.04 -4.76 7.79
N ASN A 109 10.45 -6.03 7.76
CA ASN A 109 11.82 -6.44 8.07
C ASN A 109 12.86 -5.67 7.24
N TYR A 110 12.50 -5.27 6.02
CA TYR A 110 13.36 -4.50 5.13
C TYR A 110 13.49 -3.02 5.54
N ALA A 111 12.41 -2.38 5.92
CA ALA A 111 12.46 -1.01 6.44
C ALA A 111 13.35 -0.91 7.70
N LEU A 112 13.51 -2.03 8.42
CA LEU A 112 14.39 -2.15 9.58
C LEU A 112 15.85 -2.42 9.20
N VAL A 113 16.16 -2.99 8.04
CA VAL A 113 17.54 -3.30 7.61
C VAL A 113 18.33 -2.03 7.28
N LYS A 114 17.74 -1.07 6.56
CA LYS A 114 18.37 0.22 6.29
C LYS A 114 18.48 1.05 7.59
N LYS A 115 19.69 1.22 8.15
CA LYS A 115 20.01 1.90 9.42
C LYS A 115 19.49 1.15 10.67
N ARG A 116 19.54 -0.17 10.64
CA ARG A 116 18.99 -1.10 11.65
C ARG A 116 19.33 -0.73 13.09
N LEU A 117 20.59 -0.46 13.39
CA LEU A 117 21.04 -0.16 14.78
C LEU A 117 20.45 1.14 15.34
N LYS A 118 20.44 2.23 14.55
CA LYS A 118 19.87 3.52 14.99
C LYS A 118 18.36 3.44 15.17
N LYS A 119 17.66 2.79 14.23
CA LYS A 119 16.20 2.59 14.33
C LYS A 119 15.83 1.66 15.49
N MET A 120 16.57 0.56 15.70
CA MET A 120 16.34 -0.34 16.83
C MET A 120 16.57 0.34 18.17
N LEU A 121 17.60 1.17 18.30
CA LEU A 121 17.89 1.89 19.52
C LEU A 121 16.81 2.94 19.81
N ALA A 122 16.42 3.71 18.81
CA ALA A 122 15.33 4.68 18.91
C ALA A 122 13.99 4.00 19.26
N MET A 123 13.67 2.85 18.65
CA MET A 123 12.50 2.04 18.96
C MET A 123 12.53 1.51 20.40
N ARG A 124 13.67 1.02 20.85
CA ARG A 124 13.82 0.50 22.21
C ARG A 124 13.76 1.56 23.30
N ILE A 125 14.27 2.76 23.05
CA ILE A 125 14.41 3.80 24.09
C ILE A 125 13.24 4.79 24.02
N LEU A 126 12.94 5.35 22.84
CA LEU A 126 11.97 6.44 22.69
C LEU A 126 10.54 5.97 22.46
N PHE A 127 10.37 4.95 21.63
CA PHE A 127 9.04 4.54 21.20
C PHE A 127 8.48 3.31 21.92
N ARG A 128 9.32 2.58 22.71
CA ARG A 128 8.89 1.36 23.38
C ARG A 128 7.61 1.58 24.20
N ARG A 129 7.60 2.61 25.05
CA ARG A 129 6.45 2.93 25.90
C ARG A 129 5.21 3.22 25.06
N MET A 130 5.33 4.10 24.04
CA MET A 130 4.23 4.46 23.15
C MET A 130 3.63 3.23 22.45
N PHE A 131 4.47 2.29 21.96
CA PHE A 131 3.99 1.08 21.30
C PHE A 131 3.42 0.05 22.27
N SER A 132 4.02 -0.10 23.45
CA SER A 132 3.53 -1.04 24.46
C SER A 132 2.20 -0.61 25.06
N ASN A 133 1.95 0.69 25.16
CA ASN A 133 0.75 1.24 25.77
C ASN A 133 -0.32 1.64 24.73
N ALA A 134 -0.01 1.57 23.43
CA ALA A 134 -1.03 1.71 22.40
C ALA A 134 -2.15 0.70 22.61
N THR A 135 -3.40 1.12 22.49
CA THR A 135 -4.56 0.22 22.61
C THR A 135 -4.58 -0.76 21.44
N ALA A 136 -4.26 -0.28 20.23
CA ALA A 136 -4.11 -1.15 19.05
C ALA A 136 -3.00 -0.65 18.12
N ILE A 137 -2.52 -1.55 17.26
CA ILE A 137 -1.65 -1.23 16.13
C ILE A 137 -2.36 -1.67 14.86
N GLN A 138 -2.62 -0.73 13.97
CA GLN A 138 -3.31 -0.99 12.71
C GLN A 138 -2.31 -1.41 11.63
N PHE A 139 -2.54 -2.57 11.07
CA PHE A 139 -1.85 -3.10 9.90
C PHE A 139 -2.76 -2.99 8.66
N LEU A 140 -2.15 -2.92 7.49
CA LEU A 140 -2.88 -2.79 6.24
C LEU A 140 -3.29 -4.15 5.65
N SER A 141 -2.59 -5.24 6.04
CA SER A 141 -2.90 -6.61 5.64
C SER A 141 -2.65 -7.61 6.75
N ALA A 142 -3.25 -8.79 6.65
CA ALA A 142 -2.98 -9.90 7.55
C ALA A 142 -1.50 -10.33 7.47
N GLY A 143 -0.91 -10.35 6.27
CA GLY A 143 0.50 -10.66 6.06
C GLY A 143 1.42 -9.68 6.80
N GLU A 144 1.16 -8.37 6.72
CA GLU A 144 1.92 -7.36 7.47
C GLU A 144 1.79 -7.58 8.98
N LYS A 145 0.58 -7.88 9.48
CA LYS A 145 0.35 -8.18 10.89
C LYS A 145 1.15 -9.40 11.36
N ASN A 146 1.09 -10.50 10.61
CA ASN A 146 1.69 -11.79 11.01
C ASN A 146 3.22 -11.73 11.14
N VAL A 147 3.89 -10.91 10.33
CA VAL A 147 5.36 -10.73 10.41
C VAL A 147 5.79 -9.66 11.42
N SER A 148 4.85 -8.96 12.04
CA SER A 148 5.13 -7.90 12.99
C SER A 148 5.38 -8.42 14.41
N ARG A 149 6.34 -7.80 15.10
CA ARG A 149 6.56 -8.03 16.56
C ARG A 149 5.39 -7.58 17.42
N TYR A 150 4.49 -6.78 16.89
CA TYR A 150 3.34 -6.19 17.59
C TYR A 150 2.02 -6.81 17.14
N SER A 151 2.07 -8.03 16.57
CA SER A 151 0.89 -8.74 16.07
C SER A 151 -0.18 -8.98 17.15
N TYR A 152 0.22 -9.11 18.42
CA TYR A 152 -0.66 -9.38 19.55
C TYR A 152 -1.69 -8.27 19.84
N LYS A 153 -1.39 -7.01 19.47
CA LYS A 153 -2.31 -5.86 19.52
C LYS A 153 -2.78 -5.42 18.14
N GLY A 154 -2.61 -6.28 17.15
CA GLY A 154 -2.84 -5.93 15.75
C GLY A 154 -4.31 -5.97 15.37
N ILE A 155 -4.83 -4.86 14.84
CA ILE A 155 -6.04 -4.81 14.04
C ILE A 155 -5.67 -4.71 12.57
N VAL A 156 -6.51 -5.21 11.66
CA VAL A 156 -6.24 -5.13 10.22
C VAL A 156 -7.32 -4.29 9.57
N ILE A 157 -6.96 -3.08 9.15
CA ILE A 157 -7.82 -2.20 8.36
C ILE A 157 -7.01 -1.77 7.14
N PRO A 158 -7.33 -2.27 5.94
CA PRO A 158 -6.63 -1.92 4.72
C PRO A 158 -6.94 -0.49 4.28
N ASN A 159 -6.16 0.02 3.34
CA ASN A 159 -6.50 1.23 2.63
C ASN A 159 -7.68 0.98 1.69
N GLY A 160 -8.51 1.99 1.50
CA GLY A 160 -9.55 1.98 0.49
C GLY A 160 -9.03 2.39 -0.88
N ILE A 161 -9.87 2.19 -1.88
CA ILE A 161 -9.64 2.66 -3.25
C ILE A 161 -10.93 3.27 -3.81
N SER A 162 -10.79 4.33 -4.58
CA SER A 162 -11.87 4.87 -5.39
C SER A 162 -12.12 3.97 -6.59
N ILE A 163 -13.36 3.55 -6.80
CA ILE A 163 -13.72 2.65 -7.88
C ILE A 163 -14.05 3.49 -9.12
N PRO A 164 -13.20 3.47 -10.17
CA PRO A 164 -13.44 4.27 -11.37
C PRO A 164 -14.68 3.79 -12.14
N SER A 165 -15.35 4.70 -12.89
CA SER A 165 -16.43 4.33 -13.79
C SER A 165 -15.92 3.48 -14.96
N ASP A 166 -14.77 3.90 -15.49
CA ASP A 166 -14.13 3.24 -16.62
C ASP A 166 -13.26 2.07 -16.14
N PHE A 167 -13.40 0.93 -16.78
CA PHE A 167 -12.60 -0.25 -16.53
C PHE A 167 -12.46 -1.09 -17.79
N LYS A 168 -11.52 -2.01 -17.80
CA LYS A 168 -11.25 -2.82 -18.98
C LYS A 168 -12.36 -3.84 -19.23
N HIS A 169 -12.83 -3.92 -20.48
CA HIS A 169 -13.89 -4.83 -20.94
C HIS A 169 -13.36 -5.96 -21.83
N GLY A 170 -12.26 -6.58 -21.50
CA GLY A 170 -11.73 -7.68 -22.30
C GLY A 170 -10.23 -7.76 -22.29
N ILE A 171 -9.70 -8.69 -23.06
CA ILE A 171 -8.26 -8.90 -23.24
C ILE A 171 -7.82 -8.39 -24.60
N SER A 172 -6.53 -8.10 -24.76
CA SER A 172 -5.94 -7.73 -26.04
C SER A 172 -6.08 -8.88 -27.06
N ASN A 173 -6.50 -8.56 -28.27
CA ASN A 173 -6.60 -9.55 -29.35
C ASN A 173 -5.22 -9.94 -29.93
N ASN A 174 -4.22 -9.05 -29.76
CA ASN A 174 -2.88 -9.19 -30.37
C ASN A 174 -1.81 -9.41 -29.28
N GLY A 175 -1.85 -10.55 -28.60
CA GLY A 175 -0.87 -10.87 -27.57
C GLY A 175 -1.36 -10.54 -26.15
N ILE A 176 -0.48 -10.64 -25.16
CA ILE A 176 -0.76 -10.36 -23.76
C ILE A 176 0.13 -9.20 -23.30
N LYS A 177 -0.49 -8.13 -22.85
CA LYS A 177 0.19 -6.94 -22.34
C LYS A 177 0.27 -6.99 -20.83
N MET A 178 1.45 -7.26 -20.31
CA MET A 178 1.72 -7.24 -18.88
C MET A 178 2.41 -5.94 -18.49
N VAL A 179 2.10 -5.41 -17.32
CA VAL A 179 2.75 -4.21 -16.80
C VAL A 179 3.20 -4.40 -15.37
N PHE A 180 4.38 -3.90 -15.09
CA PHE A 180 4.86 -3.64 -13.75
C PHE A 180 4.75 -2.15 -13.49
N ILE A 181 4.05 -1.73 -12.44
CA ILE A 181 3.89 -0.32 -12.08
C ILE A 181 4.28 -0.13 -10.62
N SER A 182 5.54 0.15 -10.38
CA SER A 182 6.09 0.43 -9.05
C SER A 182 7.47 1.07 -9.17
N ARG A 183 8.01 1.54 -8.05
CA ARG A 183 9.40 1.98 -8.00
C ARG A 183 10.33 0.82 -8.44
N LYS A 184 11.28 1.10 -9.31
CA LYS A 184 12.21 0.12 -9.86
C LYS A 184 13.36 -0.20 -8.88
N ASP A 185 13.01 -0.75 -7.72
CA ASP A 185 13.97 -1.34 -6.78
C ASP A 185 14.16 -2.80 -7.15
N ILE A 186 15.32 -3.13 -7.71
CA ILE A 186 15.60 -4.46 -8.30
C ILE A 186 15.36 -5.58 -7.28
N TYR A 187 15.89 -5.45 -6.07
CA TYR A 187 15.77 -6.48 -5.05
C TYR A 187 14.40 -6.47 -4.36
N HIS A 188 13.98 -5.31 -3.86
CA HIS A 188 12.73 -5.19 -3.11
C HIS A 188 11.52 -5.59 -3.96
N LYS A 189 11.45 -5.04 -5.17
CA LYS A 189 10.34 -5.27 -6.09
C LYS A 189 10.52 -6.52 -6.95
N GLY A 190 11.62 -7.23 -6.78
CA GLY A 190 11.88 -8.51 -7.44
C GLY A 190 11.99 -8.43 -8.95
N LEU A 191 12.46 -7.30 -9.49
CA LEU A 191 12.69 -7.15 -10.93
C LEU A 191 13.69 -8.17 -11.46
N ASP A 192 14.69 -8.53 -10.65
CA ASP A 192 15.65 -9.59 -10.97
C ASP A 192 14.98 -10.98 -11.11
N LEU A 193 13.97 -11.26 -10.30
CA LEU A 193 13.20 -12.51 -10.40
C LEU A 193 12.35 -12.52 -11.67
N LEU A 194 11.61 -11.41 -11.93
CA LEU A 194 10.76 -11.29 -13.13
C LEU A 194 11.57 -11.40 -14.41
N ILE A 195 12.66 -10.64 -14.52
CA ILE A 195 13.49 -10.58 -15.73
C ILE A 195 14.15 -11.95 -16.01
N LYS A 196 14.68 -12.61 -14.96
CA LYS A 196 15.24 -13.98 -15.10
C LYS A 196 14.16 -15.01 -15.46
N ALA A 197 12.95 -14.90 -14.91
CA ALA A 197 11.84 -15.76 -15.28
C ALA A 197 11.47 -15.58 -16.77
N CYS A 198 11.40 -14.34 -17.25
CA CYS A 198 11.17 -14.05 -18.65
C CYS A 198 12.28 -14.61 -19.55
N SER A 199 13.54 -14.48 -19.13
CA SER A 199 14.69 -15.03 -19.88
C SER A 199 14.60 -16.55 -20.06
N LYS A 200 14.19 -17.26 -19.00
CA LYS A 200 14.07 -18.70 -18.98
C LYS A 200 13.04 -19.25 -19.98
N ILE A 201 11.98 -18.52 -20.24
CA ILE A 201 10.84 -18.93 -21.11
C ILE A 201 10.62 -17.96 -22.27
N LYS A 202 11.67 -17.26 -22.67
CA LYS A 202 11.60 -16.18 -23.67
C LYS A 202 10.91 -16.60 -24.96
N GLU A 203 11.27 -17.74 -25.51
CA GLU A 203 10.71 -18.24 -26.78
C GLU A 203 9.20 -18.42 -26.71
N GLN A 204 8.69 -18.97 -25.59
CA GLN A 204 7.26 -19.18 -25.39
C GLN A 204 6.54 -17.84 -25.24
N LEU A 205 7.13 -16.85 -24.50
CA LEU A 205 6.56 -15.53 -24.38
C LEU A 205 6.50 -14.81 -25.75
N MET A 206 7.51 -14.98 -26.58
CA MET A 206 7.53 -14.42 -27.94
C MET A 206 6.47 -15.07 -28.86
N GLN A 207 6.30 -16.38 -28.80
CA GLN A 207 5.27 -17.11 -29.55
C GLN A 207 3.86 -16.63 -29.22
N GLU A 208 3.61 -16.31 -27.96
CA GLU A 208 2.33 -15.79 -27.45
C GLU A 208 2.19 -14.26 -27.56
N ASN A 209 3.16 -13.58 -28.17
CA ASN A 209 3.23 -12.12 -28.29
C ASN A 209 3.07 -11.41 -26.93
N VAL A 210 3.74 -11.90 -25.89
CA VAL A 210 3.74 -11.29 -24.58
C VAL A 210 4.69 -10.10 -24.54
N THR A 211 4.22 -8.98 -24.00
CA THR A 211 5.06 -7.82 -23.71
C THR A 211 4.96 -7.45 -22.24
N ILE A 212 6.08 -7.05 -21.63
CA ILE A 212 6.14 -6.65 -20.21
C ILE A 212 6.75 -5.26 -20.14
N SER A 213 5.97 -4.27 -19.74
CA SER A 213 6.43 -2.88 -19.61
C SER A 213 6.65 -2.52 -18.14
N LEU A 214 7.86 -2.05 -17.81
CA LEU A 214 8.28 -1.69 -16.45
C LEU A 214 8.14 -0.19 -16.23
N TYR A 215 7.05 0.26 -15.62
CA TYR A 215 6.81 1.66 -15.31
C TYR A 215 7.19 2.00 -13.86
N GLY A 216 7.82 3.14 -13.68
CA GLY A 216 8.08 3.69 -12.35
C GLY A 216 9.41 4.42 -12.21
N PRO A 217 9.59 5.18 -11.13
CA PRO A 217 10.85 5.86 -10.85
C PRO A 217 11.93 4.86 -10.47
N TYR A 218 13.16 5.21 -10.78
CA TYR A 218 14.34 4.44 -10.37
C TYR A 218 14.65 4.66 -8.87
N GLU A 219 15.08 3.59 -8.22
CA GLU A 219 15.55 3.67 -6.83
C GLU A 219 17.06 4.04 -6.82
N ASN A 220 17.43 5.08 -6.07
CA ASN A 220 18.84 5.48 -5.90
C ASN A 220 19.64 5.63 -7.21
N ASN A 221 19.02 6.13 -8.28
CA ASN A 221 19.63 6.29 -9.61
C ASN A 221 20.11 4.98 -10.27
N ASN A 222 19.45 3.86 -10.00
CA ASN A 222 19.78 2.53 -10.54
C ASN A 222 19.32 2.30 -11.99
N GLU A 223 19.16 3.35 -12.78
CA GLU A 223 18.70 3.24 -14.19
C GLU A 223 19.59 2.32 -15.02
N ASN A 224 20.91 2.50 -14.91
CA ASN A 224 21.86 1.67 -15.64
C ASN A 224 21.78 0.20 -15.19
N ASP A 225 21.58 -0.05 -13.88
CA ASP A 225 21.48 -1.42 -13.36
C ASP A 225 20.24 -2.12 -13.93
N VAL A 226 19.09 -1.42 -14.06
CA VAL A 226 17.86 -1.98 -14.65
C VAL A 226 18.08 -2.28 -16.13
N LYS A 227 18.70 -1.37 -16.89
CA LYS A 227 19.00 -1.58 -18.31
C LYS A 227 19.97 -2.74 -18.52
N THR A 228 21.04 -2.80 -17.74
CA THR A 228 22.02 -3.90 -17.77
C THR A 228 21.33 -5.21 -17.44
N LEU A 229 20.45 -5.26 -16.43
CA LEU A 229 19.74 -6.46 -16.05
C LEU A 229 18.87 -7.01 -17.22
N ILE A 230 18.19 -6.14 -17.98
CA ILE A 230 17.41 -6.52 -19.15
C ILE A 230 18.30 -7.04 -20.27
N GLN A 231 19.43 -6.36 -20.54
CA GLN A 231 20.39 -6.73 -21.59
C GLN A 231 21.09 -8.04 -21.31
N ASP A 232 21.62 -8.22 -20.09
CA ASP A 232 22.38 -9.40 -19.68
C ASP A 232 21.49 -10.68 -19.68
N ASN A 233 20.19 -10.51 -19.47
CA ASN A 233 19.23 -11.63 -19.56
C ASN A 233 18.62 -11.78 -20.96
N ASN A 234 19.08 -11.01 -21.96
CA ASN A 234 18.67 -11.11 -23.36
C ASN A 234 17.14 -11.04 -23.60
N VAL A 235 16.42 -10.14 -22.88
CA VAL A 235 14.96 -10.01 -22.96
C VAL A 235 14.49 -8.63 -23.46
N SER A 236 15.37 -7.84 -24.07
CA SER A 236 15.07 -6.48 -24.54
C SER A 236 13.98 -6.40 -25.61
N ASP A 237 13.62 -7.50 -26.23
CA ASP A 237 12.56 -7.66 -27.22
C ASP A 237 11.16 -7.90 -26.63
N ILE A 238 11.08 -8.29 -25.36
CA ILE A 238 9.82 -8.57 -24.65
C ILE A 238 9.65 -7.76 -23.36
N VAL A 239 10.74 -7.25 -22.76
CA VAL A 239 10.72 -6.45 -21.53
C VAL A 239 11.18 -5.04 -21.83
N PHE A 240 10.31 -4.07 -21.60
CA PHE A 240 10.54 -2.65 -21.94
C PHE A 240 10.68 -1.80 -20.67
N ASP A 241 11.77 -1.07 -20.57
CA ASP A 241 11.99 -0.08 -19.52
C ASP A 241 11.30 1.24 -19.89
N CYS A 242 10.29 1.63 -19.11
CA CYS A 242 9.41 2.76 -19.37
C CYS A 242 9.53 3.84 -18.30
N PRO A 243 9.22 5.10 -18.59
CA PRO A 243 9.26 6.19 -17.61
C PRO A 243 8.24 5.97 -16.47
N ALA A 244 8.40 6.75 -15.40
CA ALA A 244 7.41 6.80 -14.32
C ALA A 244 6.11 7.42 -14.80
N VAL A 245 4.98 6.84 -14.38
CA VAL A 245 3.62 7.27 -14.76
C VAL A 245 2.76 7.52 -13.53
N PHE A 246 1.91 8.56 -13.60
CA PHE A 246 1.05 9.00 -12.51
C PHE A 246 -0.32 9.46 -13.04
N GLY A 247 -1.32 9.50 -12.15
CA GLY A 247 -2.65 10.05 -12.46
C GLY A 247 -3.24 9.44 -13.74
N LYS A 248 -3.75 10.27 -14.63
CA LYS A 248 -4.43 9.86 -15.87
C LYS A 248 -3.59 9.02 -16.84
N GLU A 249 -2.27 9.19 -16.83
CA GLU A 249 -1.38 8.37 -17.63
C GLU A 249 -1.32 6.93 -17.11
N LYS A 250 -1.20 6.77 -15.78
CA LYS A 250 -1.28 5.46 -15.12
C LYS A 250 -2.64 4.78 -15.36
N GLU A 251 -3.73 5.52 -15.29
CA GLU A 251 -5.07 5.02 -15.61
C GLU A 251 -5.15 4.46 -17.03
N LYS A 252 -4.65 5.22 -18.04
CA LYS A 252 -4.62 4.77 -19.43
C LYS A 252 -3.81 3.49 -19.61
N ILE A 253 -2.68 3.35 -18.90
CA ILE A 253 -1.87 2.15 -18.96
C ILE A 253 -2.64 0.96 -18.38
N LEU A 254 -3.26 1.10 -17.21
CA LEU A 254 -4.07 0.05 -16.59
C LEU A 254 -5.22 -0.39 -17.50
N LEU A 255 -5.95 0.56 -18.10
CA LEU A 255 -7.03 0.26 -19.04
C LEU A 255 -6.57 -0.50 -20.30
N ASN A 256 -5.31 -0.33 -20.71
CA ASN A 256 -4.74 -0.98 -21.90
C ASN A 256 -3.89 -2.21 -21.58
N SER A 257 -3.78 -2.59 -20.33
CA SER A 257 -2.99 -3.75 -19.86
C SER A 257 -3.88 -4.94 -19.58
N ASP A 258 -3.38 -6.14 -19.81
CA ASP A 258 -4.10 -7.38 -19.52
C ASP A 258 -3.85 -7.87 -18.12
N ILE A 259 -2.64 -7.67 -17.61
CA ILE A 259 -2.20 -8.18 -16.30
C ILE A 259 -1.22 -7.19 -15.67
N VAL A 260 -1.35 -6.98 -14.38
CA VAL A 260 -0.33 -6.30 -13.58
C VAL A 260 0.53 -7.34 -12.88
N VAL A 261 1.85 -7.25 -13.05
CA VAL A 261 2.82 -8.17 -12.43
C VAL A 261 3.54 -7.46 -11.29
N LEU A 262 3.59 -8.07 -10.11
CA LEU A 262 4.36 -7.55 -8.98
C LEU A 262 5.06 -8.70 -8.25
N THR A 263 6.35 -8.85 -8.50
CA THR A 263 7.19 -9.92 -7.97
C THR A 263 7.94 -9.54 -6.69
N SER A 264 7.36 -8.64 -5.90
CA SER A 264 7.97 -8.09 -4.69
C SER A 264 8.34 -9.17 -3.66
N ARG A 265 9.51 -9.01 -3.04
CA ARG A 265 9.94 -9.88 -1.92
C ARG A 265 9.26 -9.53 -0.61
N PHE A 266 8.78 -8.30 -0.46
CA PHE A 266 8.01 -7.85 0.71
C PHE A 266 7.26 -6.56 0.39
N GLU A 267 6.03 -6.46 0.90
CA GLU A 267 5.15 -5.30 0.83
C GLU A 267 4.37 -5.14 2.15
N GLY A 268 3.73 -3.99 2.32
CA GLY A 268 2.66 -3.83 3.29
C GLY A 268 1.31 -4.18 2.64
N LEU A 269 0.72 -3.18 2.00
CA LEU A 269 -0.42 -3.31 1.08
C LEU A 269 -0.09 -2.48 -0.17
N PRO A 270 0.31 -3.11 -1.29
CA PRO A 270 0.67 -2.34 -2.49
C PRO A 270 -0.57 -1.76 -3.14
N GLY A 271 -0.71 -0.42 -3.12
CA GLY A 271 -1.86 0.28 -3.70
C GLY A 271 -2.04 -0.02 -5.19
N THR A 272 -0.97 -0.28 -5.92
CA THR A 272 -1.02 -0.65 -7.33
C THR A 272 -1.84 -1.92 -7.60
N ILE A 273 -1.89 -2.87 -6.66
CA ILE A 273 -2.73 -4.07 -6.80
C ILE A 273 -4.21 -3.70 -6.73
N LEU A 274 -4.59 -2.88 -5.74
CA LEU A 274 -5.98 -2.42 -5.61
C LEU A 274 -6.40 -1.59 -6.83
N GLU A 275 -5.51 -0.73 -7.33
CA GLU A 275 -5.75 0.04 -8.55
C GLU A 275 -5.89 -0.89 -9.76
N ALA A 276 -5.01 -1.88 -9.93
CA ALA A 276 -5.12 -2.86 -11.01
C ALA A 276 -6.49 -3.55 -11.00
N TRP A 277 -6.89 -4.07 -9.87
CA TRP A 277 -8.21 -4.71 -9.72
C TRP A 277 -9.35 -3.74 -9.98
N ALA A 278 -9.23 -2.48 -9.52
CA ALA A 278 -10.24 -1.44 -9.76
C ALA A 278 -10.41 -1.10 -11.23
N TYR A 279 -9.37 -1.23 -12.05
CA TYR A 279 -9.44 -1.10 -13.51
C TYR A 279 -9.71 -2.42 -14.24
N GLY A 280 -9.97 -3.51 -13.52
CA GLY A 280 -10.24 -4.82 -14.13
C GLY A 280 -8.98 -5.54 -14.65
N CYS A 281 -7.80 -5.23 -14.11
CA CYS A 281 -6.56 -5.95 -14.41
C CYS A 281 -6.31 -6.99 -13.33
N PRO A 282 -6.40 -8.30 -13.61
CA PRO A 282 -5.93 -9.33 -12.71
C PRO A 282 -4.42 -9.23 -12.52
N THR A 283 -3.91 -9.90 -11.49
CA THR A 283 -2.51 -9.73 -11.08
C THR A 283 -1.75 -11.04 -11.02
N LEU A 284 -0.46 -11.03 -11.41
CA LEU A 284 0.51 -12.07 -11.04
C LEU A 284 1.35 -11.55 -9.87
N LEU A 285 1.23 -12.20 -8.73
CA LEU A 285 1.83 -11.74 -7.47
C LEU A 285 2.71 -12.82 -6.85
N THR A 286 3.86 -12.42 -6.35
CA THR A 286 4.63 -13.29 -5.44
C THR A 286 4.10 -13.18 -4.01
N VAL A 287 4.32 -14.24 -3.21
CA VAL A 287 3.92 -14.30 -1.79
C VAL A 287 4.44 -13.11 -0.96
N GLY A 288 5.58 -12.56 -1.33
CA GLY A 288 6.14 -11.34 -0.69
C GLY A 288 5.31 -10.08 -0.91
N SER A 289 4.33 -10.09 -1.81
CA SER A 289 3.40 -8.97 -1.99
C SER A 289 2.39 -8.84 -0.84
N ASN A 290 2.24 -9.85 0.01
CA ASN A 290 1.21 -9.99 1.06
C ASN A 290 -0.24 -9.98 0.54
N MET A 291 -0.43 -10.08 -0.77
CA MET A 291 -1.73 -10.10 -1.44
C MET A 291 -1.90 -11.30 -2.37
N ALA A 292 -0.88 -12.15 -2.51
CA ALA A 292 -0.87 -13.24 -3.46
C ALA A 292 -1.91 -14.34 -3.12
N GLU A 293 -2.01 -14.72 -1.85
CA GLU A 293 -3.02 -15.66 -1.35
C GLU A 293 -4.43 -15.11 -1.62
N GLU A 294 -4.66 -13.87 -1.26
CA GLU A 294 -5.95 -13.20 -1.45
C GLU A 294 -6.34 -13.10 -2.93
N ALA A 295 -5.36 -12.82 -3.82
CA ALA A 295 -5.58 -12.77 -5.25
C ALA A 295 -6.01 -14.13 -5.82
N GLU A 296 -5.37 -15.21 -5.38
CA GLU A 296 -5.65 -16.58 -5.81
C GLU A 296 -7.00 -17.08 -5.28
N GLU A 297 -7.24 -16.96 -3.98
CA GLU A 297 -8.47 -17.40 -3.31
C GLU A 297 -9.74 -16.73 -3.85
N ASN A 298 -9.63 -15.47 -4.28
CA ASN A 298 -10.76 -14.70 -4.81
C ASN A 298 -10.79 -14.61 -6.33
N ASN A 299 -10.01 -15.44 -7.00
CA ASN A 299 -9.90 -15.48 -8.46
C ASN A 299 -9.53 -14.14 -9.10
N CYS A 300 -8.75 -13.30 -8.39
CA CYS A 300 -8.31 -11.97 -8.83
C CYS A 300 -6.94 -11.98 -9.52
N GLY A 301 -6.27 -13.13 -9.55
CA GLY A 301 -4.92 -13.24 -10.09
C GLY A 301 -4.30 -14.62 -9.90
N TRP A 302 -2.99 -14.66 -10.02
CA TRP A 302 -2.15 -15.84 -9.85
C TRP A 302 -1.13 -15.59 -8.74
N LYS A 303 -0.88 -16.62 -7.95
CA LYS A 303 0.13 -16.61 -6.90
C LYS A 303 1.37 -17.37 -7.34
N ALA A 304 2.54 -16.78 -7.10
CA ALA A 304 3.84 -17.41 -7.26
C ALA A 304 4.68 -17.28 -5.98
N GLN A 305 5.63 -18.21 -5.80
CA GLN A 305 6.70 -18.05 -4.82
C GLN A 305 7.69 -16.97 -5.29
N ASN A 306 8.54 -16.47 -4.39
CA ASN A 306 9.60 -15.53 -4.76
C ASN A 306 10.81 -16.27 -5.41
N GLU A 307 10.53 -17.10 -6.42
CA GLU A 307 11.47 -17.96 -7.13
C GLU A 307 11.28 -17.83 -8.63
N VAL A 308 12.39 -17.86 -9.37
CA VAL A 308 12.41 -17.72 -10.83
C VAL A 308 11.58 -18.81 -11.50
N GLU A 309 11.71 -20.04 -11.00
CA GLU A 309 11.04 -21.24 -11.50
C GLU A 309 9.52 -21.06 -11.44
N ASP A 310 8.98 -20.74 -10.27
CA ASP A 310 7.55 -20.66 -10.05
C ASP A 310 6.93 -19.46 -10.81
N ILE A 311 7.64 -18.31 -10.85
CA ILE A 311 7.21 -17.17 -11.68
C ILE A 311 7.15 -17.56 -13.16
N SER A 312 8.14 -18.34 -13.67
CA SER A 312 8.15 -18.81 -15.06
C SER A 312 6.98 -19.75 -15.34
N GLU A 313 6.67 -20.67 -14.45
CA GLU A 313 5.54 -21.58 -14.56
C GLU A 313 4.20 -20.84 -14.59
N LYS A 314 4.04 -19.82 -13.73
CA LYS A 314 2.83 -19.00 -13.72
C LYS A 314 2.69 -18.14 -14.97
N LEU A 315 3.77 -17.61 -15.53
CA LEU A 315 3.74 -16.90 -16.80
C LEU A 315 3.30 -17.84 -17.95
N LEU A 316 3.78 -19.09 -17.98
CA LEU A 316 3.34 -20.10 -18.97
C LEU A 316 1.87 -20.50 -18.77
N GLU A 317 1.41 -20.67 -17.53
CA GLU A 317 0.01 -20.95 -17.21
C GLU A 317 -0.90 -19.83 -17.76
N ILE A 318 -0.51 -18.58 -17.58
CA ILE A 318 -1.24 -17.40 -18.10
C ILE A 318 -1.31 -17.43 -19.64
N CYS A 319 -0.20 -17.73 -20.30
CA CYS A 319 -0.13 -17.82 -21.74
C CYS A 319 -1.04 -18.91 -22.32
N SER A 320 -1.10 -20.05 -21.64
CA SER A 320 -1.86 -21.23 -22.11
C SER A 320 -3.38 -21.06 -22.00
N ASN A 321 -3.88 -20.12 -21.19
CA ASN A 321 -5.33 -19.96 -20.96
C ASN A 321 -5.73 -18.48 -20.89
N ARG A 322 -5.88 -17.85 -22.03
CA ARG A 322 -6.31 -16.45 -22.15
C ARG A 322 -7.74 -16.20 -21.62
N GLN A 323 -8.62 -17.19 -21.68
CA GLN A 323 -9.98 -17.05 -21.15
C GLN A 323 -9.95 -16.81 -19.63
N ASN A 324 -9.01 -17.43 -18.92
CA ASN A 324 -8.83 -17.26 -17.49
C ASN A 324 -8.49 -15.80 -17.11
N ILE A 325 -7.78 -15.05 -17.98
CA ILE A 325 -7.50 -13.62 -17.77
C ILE A 325 -8.81 -12.83 -17.69
N LYS A 326 -9.76 -13.12 -18.60
CA LYS A 326 -11.06 -12.43 -18.64
C LYS A 326 -11.90 -12.74 -17.37
N GLU A 327 -11.92 -13.99 -16.95
CA GLU A 327 -12.66 -14.42 -15.76
C GLU A 327 -12.10 -13.75 -14.50
N LYS A 328 -10.76 -13.76 -14.36
CA LYS A 328 -10.07 -13.09 -13.25
C LYS A 328 -10.22 -11.57 -13.29
N SER A 329 -10.32 -10.96 -14.47
CA SER A 329 -10.59 -9.52 -14.63
C SER A 329 -11.92 -9.12 -14.00
N VAL A 330 -12.99 -9.87 -14.30
CA VAL A 330 -14.32 -9.62 -13.74
C VAL A 330 -14.35 -9.88 -12.23
N ALA A 331 -13.71 -10.96 -11.78
CA ALA A 331 -13.62 -11.30 -10.37
C ALA A 331 -12.86 -10.22 -9.57
N ALA A 332 -11.69 -9.78 -10.08
CA ALA A 332 -10.87 -8.73 -9.47
C ALA A 332 -11.64 -7.42 -9.29
N ARG A 333 -12.32 -6.98 -10.35
CA ARG A 333 -13.15 -5.77 -10.31
C ARG A 333 -14.29 -5.88 -9.29
N THR A 334 -14.99 -6.98 -9.29
CA THR A 334 -16.10 -7.23 -8.37
C THR A 334 -15.59 -7.28 -6.92
N TYR A 335 -14.50 -7.99 -6.70
CA TYR A 335 -13.92 -8.17 -5.38
C TYR A 335 -13.47 -6.84 -4.76
N VAL A 336 -12.67 -6.05 -5.48
CA VAL A 336 -12.18 -4.77 -4.98
C VAL A 336 -13.31 -3.78 -4.75
N ALA A 337 -14.32 -3.76 -5.63
CA ALA A 337 -15.48 -2.88 -5.49
C ALA A 337 -16.32 -3.19 -4.25
N ASN A 338 -16.36 -4.44 -3.79
CA ASN A 338 -17.09 -4.83 -2.60
C ASN A 338 -16.27 -4.66 -1.32
N LYS A 339 -14.99 -5.06 -1.34
CA LYS A 339 -14.18 -5.15 -0.12
C LYS A 339 -13.36 -3.91 0.18
N TYR A 340 -12.86 -3.22 -0.85
CA TYR A 340 -11.88 -2.15 -0.70
C TYR A 340 -12.41 -0.75 -1.09
N ASN A 341 -13.70 -0.60 -1.43
CA ASN A 341 -14.27 0.72 -1.65
C ASN A 341 -14.24 1.55 -0.35
N TRP A 342 -14.09 2.86 -0.47
CA TRP A 342 -13.97 3.76 0.68
C TRP A 342 -15.16 3.68 1.66
N PRO A 343 -16.43 3.57 1.25
CA PRO A 343 -17.55 3.37 2.18
C PRO A 343 -17.42 2.11 3.05
N SER A 344 -17.03 0.97 2.47
CA SER A 344 -16.79 -0.27 3.21
C SER A 344 -15.63 -0.15 4.19
N ILE A 345 -14.55 0.51 3.78
CA ILE A 345 -13.39 0.75 4.63
C ILE A 345 -13.71 1.75 5.75
N ALA A 346 -14.48 2.82 5.48
CA ALA A 346 -14.91 3.78 6.50
C ALA A 346 -15.78 3.11 7.58
N LYS A 347 -16.70 2.21 7.18
CA LYS A 347 -17.46 1.41 8.13
C LYS A 347 -16.56 0.54 9.00
N ARG A 348 -15.56 -0.12 8.39
CA ARG A 348 -14.61 -0.94 9.13
C ARG A 348 -13.78 -0.14 10.13
N TYR A 349 -13.34 1.09 9.78
CA TYR A 349 -12.72 2.01 10.71
C TYR A 349 -13.62 2.31 11.90
N PHE A 350 -14.89 2.64 11.63
CA PHE A 350 -15.86 2.93 12.67
C PHE A 350 -16.04 1.76 13.64
N ASP A 351 -16.28 0.55 13.11
CA ASP A 351 -16.50 -0.66 13.90
C ASP A 351 -15.28 -1.02 14.77
N GLU A 352 -14.06 -0.97 14.18
CA GLU A 352 -12.83 -1.30 14.92
C GLU A 352 -12.47 -0.23 15.96
N TYR A 353 -12.71 1.06 15.67
CA TYR A 353 -12.46 2.12 16.65
C TYR A 353 -13.44 2.04 17.82
N GLN A 354 -14.70 1.73 17.57
CA GLN A 354 -15.68 1.48 18.66
C GLN A 354 -15.22 0.35 19.57
N LYS A 355 -14.82 -0.79 19.03
CA LYS A 355 -14.27 -1.91 19.82
C LYS A 355 -13.05 -1.46 20.63
N THR A 356 -12.12 -0.76 20.00
CA THR A 356 -10.90 -0.26 20.66
C THR A 356 -11.19 0.67 21.84
N ILE A 357 -12.24 1.50 21.73
CA ILE A 357 -12.68 2.40 22.82
C ILE A 357 -13.30 1.60 24.00
N HIS A 358 -14.04 0.55 23.70
CA HIS A 358 -14.68 -0.26 24.75
C HIS A 358 -13.75 -1.26 25.46
N GLU A 359 -12.67 -1.65 24.81
CA GLU A 359 -11.68 -2.60 25.35
C GLU A 359 -10.51 -1.91 26.08
N GLY A 360 -10.33 -0.61 25.92
CA GLY A 360 -9.27 0.21 26.55
C GLY A 360 -9.76 0.94 27.77
#